data_d7de5f33702ca7968a331f29f3b7ca5a
#
_entry.id   d7de5f33702ca7968a331f29f3b7ca5a
#
_cell.length_a   1.000
_cell.length_b   1.000
_cell.length_c   1.000
_cell.angle_alpha   90.00
_cell.angle_beta   90.00
_cell.angle_gamma   90.00
#
_symmetry.space_group_name_H-M   'P 1'
#
loop_
_entity.id
_entity.type
_entity.pdbx_description
1 polymer ?
#
loop_
_entity_poly.entity_id
_entity_poly.type
_entity_poly.pdbx_seq_one_letter_code
_entity_poly.pdbx_strand_id
1 'polypeptide(L)'
;MLTLLAFAMITVFMALIMTKRMSVLTALILVPIAFALLGGFRAGIGPMMLDGVTALAPTAVMLLFAILFFSIMIDVGLFEPVVRHVVRLVRGDPLRILVGTSILTLLVSLDGDGSTTYLIVTSALLPLYRRLGLSRLMLGSVIMQAGGVMNILPWGGPTARAASALRIDAAEIFVPMIPAMIGGAAWVIFVAYLFGKRERARVGVLDAASMERVGDALDSDGDGVAAGALRRPRLLPVNVVLTISLLVALVAGVLPLPVLFMVAYAIALVVNYPTMDEQKGRLTDHAANALAVASVICAAGILTGIMSGTKMIDAMGNSVVSLVPKSLGPHMAIVTGVISIPFTFFLSNDAFYFGVLPILNQAAATYGISAAEMGRASVIGQPVHLLSPLVPSTYLLVGLVQVELGDHQRFTIRWSIITSLVLLLIGLVIGVIPVAGRG
;
A
#
# COMPACT_ATOMS: atom_id res chain seq x y z
N MET A 1 2.09 1.09 36.96
CA MET A 1 1.35 2.33 36.60
C MET A 1 1.63 2.75 35.14
N LEU A 2 2.89 2.86 34.71
CA LEU A 2 3.26 3.25 33.32
C LEU A 2 2.68 2.32 32.25
N THR A 3 2.78 1.02 32.45
CA THR A 3 2.23 -0.02 31.54
C THR A 3 0.73 0.14 31.32
N LEU A 4 -0.05 0.33 32.42
CA LEU A 4 -1.49 0.52 32.34
C LEU A 4 -1.85 1.80 31.57
N LEU A 5 -1.11 2.88 31.85
CA LEU A 5 -1.29 4.17 31.16
C LEU A 5 -1.01 4.03 29.66
N ALA A 6 0.03 3.29 29.29
CA ALA A 6 0.42 3.07 27.91
C ALA A 6 -0.63 2.24 27.15
N PHE A 7 -1.12 1.13 27.72
CA PHE A 7 -2.19 0.32 27.10
C PHE A 7 -3.50 1.11 27.02
N ALA A 8 -3.85 1.90 28.07
CA ALA A 8 -5.03 2.75 28.04
C ALA A 8 -4.94 3.81 26.92
N MET A 9 -3.77 4.43 26.74
CA MET A 9 -3.52 5.39 25.66
C MET A 9 -3.78 4.76 24.28
N ILE A 10 -3.19 3.60 24.00
CA ILE A 10 -3.38 2.90 22.71
C ILE A 10 -4.84 2.48 22.54
N THR A 11 -5.49 1.97 23.59
CA THR A 11 -6.90 1.58 23.54
C THR A 11 -7.80 2.77 23.22
N VAL A 12 -7.59 3.91 23.88
CA VAL A 12 -8.36 5.15 23.62
C VAL A 12 -8.07 5.67 22.20
N PHE A 13 -6.81 5.69 21.78
CA PHE A 13 -6.41 6.05 20.41
C PHE A 13 -7.16 5.20 19.37
N MET A 14 -7.11 3.89 19.52
CA MET A 14 -7.80 2.96 18.60
C MET A 14 -9.32 3.14 18.63
N ALA A 15 -9.92 3.26 19.83
CA ALA A 15 -11.35 3.43 20.00
C ALA A 15 -11.87 4.71 19.33
N LEU A 16 -11.15 5.84 19.49
CA LEU A 16 -11.54 7.12 18.88
C LEU A 16 -11.50 7.09 17.35
N ILE A 17 -10.50 6.42 16.77
CA ILE A 17 -10.39 6.26 15.31
C ILE A 17 -11.46 5.30 14.79
N MET A 18 -11.61 4.12 15.40
CA MET A 18 -12.56 3.10 14.93
C MET A 18 -14.01 3.53 15.07
N THR A 19 -14.35 4.30 16.12
CA THR A 19 -15.68 4.88 16.28
C THR A 19 -15.89 6.15 15.44
N LYS A 20 -14.89 6.56 14.63
CA LYS A 20 -14.92 7.78 13.79
C LYS A 20 -15.20 9.08 14.58
N ARG A 21 -14.91 9.10 15.88
CA ARG A 21 -15.07 10.32 16.70
C ARG A 21 -13.92 11.30 16.54
N MET A 22 -12.78 10.84 16.03
CA MET A 22 -11.60 11.67 15.81
C MET A 22 -10.89 11.24 14.54
N SER A 23 -10.34 12.18 13.78
CA SER A 23 -9.50 11.84 12.63
C SER A 23 -8.18 11.20 13.12
N VAL A 24 -7.57 10.36 12.28
CA VAL A 24 -6.28 9.72 12.59
C VAL A 24 -5.24 10.78 12.94
N LEU A 25 -5.12 11.85 12.14
CA LEU A 25 -4.19 12.96 12.35
C LEU A 25 -4.38 13.60 13.74
N THR A 26 -5.62 13.92 14.10
CA THR A 26 -5.93 14.57 15.38
C THR A 26 -5.68 13.64 16.55
N ALA A 27 -6.03 12.35 16.42
CA ALA A 27 -5.83 11.35 17.46
C ALA A 27 -4.34 11.09 17.72
N LEU A 28 -3.50 11.03 16.66
CA LEU A 28 -2.04 10.87 16.78
C LEU A 28 -1.37 12.02 17.51
N ILE A 29 -1.97 13.21 17.50
CA ILE A 29 -1.44 14.40 18.20
C ILE A 29 -1.99 14.48 19.63
N LEU A 30 -3.32 14.52 19.78
CA LEU A 30 -3.94 14.89 21.03
C LEU A 30 -3.93 13.77 22.08
N VAL A 31 -4.13 12.52 21.68
CA VAL A 31 -4.21 11.41 22.64
C VAL A 31 -2.88 11.19 23.36
N PRO A 32 -1.71 11.08 22.69
CA PRO A 32 -0.45 10.88 23.39
C PRO A 32 -0.09 12.08 24.28
N ILE A 33 -0.40 13.31 23.88
CA ILE A 33 -0.19 14.51 24.70
C ILE A 33 -1.02 14.42 26.00
N ALA A 34 -2.31 14.10 25.88
CA ALA A 34 -3.19 13.99 27.03
C ALA A 34 -2.70 12.91 28.01
N PHE A 35 -2.32 11.74 27.54
CA PHE A 35 -1.82 10.65 28.37
C PHE A 35 -0.42 10.92 28.96
N ALA A 36 0.46 11.62 28.24
CA ALA A 36 1.74 12.05 28.77
C ALA A 36 1.54 13.04 29.93
N LEU A 37 0.62 14.01 29.81
CA LEU A 37 0.28 14.95 30.87
C LEU A 37 -0.34 14.26 32.10
N LEU A 38 -1.25 13.29 31.88
CA LEU A 38 -1.83 12.46 32.94
C LEU A 38 -0.76 11.61 33.64
N GLY A 39 0.25 11.15 32.91
CA GLY A 39 1.39 10.40 33.43
C GLY A 39 2.43 11.28 34.20
N GLY A 40 2.23 12.58 34.22
CA GLY A 40 3.15 13.51 34.94
C GLY A 40 4.35 13.97 34.10
N PHE A 41 4.42 13.62 32.79
CA PHE A 41 5.53 13.98 31.90
C PHE A 41 5.42 15.41 31.34
N ARG A 42 5.16 16.41 32.23
CA ARG A 42 5.02 17.81 31.79
C ARG A 42 6.35 18.42 31.35
N ALA A 43 7.43 18.12 32.04
CA ALA A 43 8.77 18.53 31.65
C ALA A 43 9.31 17.59 30.57
N GLY A 44 9.77 18.15 29.44
CA GLY A 44 10.38 17.39 28.34
C GLY A 44 9.42 16.87 27.26
N ILE A 45 8.09 17.08 27.39
CA ILE A 45 7.13 16.64 26.34
C ILE A 45 7.39 17.30 24.98
N GLY A 46 7.78 18.59 24.95
CA GLY A 46 8.11 19.32 23.75
C GLY A 46 9.29 18.71 22.98
N PRO A 47 10.46 18.53 23.62
CA PRO A 47 11.57 17.78 23.00
C PRO A 47 11.19 16.39 22.52
N MET A 48 10.47 15.58 23.32
CA MET A 48 10.02 14.23 22.89
C MET A 48 9.18 14.27 21.61
N MET A 49 8.27 15.23 21.50
CA MET A 49 7.46 15.41 20.29
C MET A 49 8.33 15.81 19.09
N LEU A 50 9.23 16.76 19.28
CA LEU A 50 10.10 17.25 18.21
C LEU A 50 11.05 16.16 17.72
N ASP A 51 11.65 15.39 18.62
CA ASP A 51 12.50 14.25 18.27
C ASP A 51 11.75 13.22 17.43
N GLY A 52 10.49 12.93 17.80
CA GLY A 52 9.67 12.02 17.04
C GLY A 52 9.32 12.55 15.64
N VAL A 53 8.95 13.82 15.52
CA VAL A 53 8.67 14.46 14.22
C VAL A 53 9.92 14.48 13.35
N THR A 54 11.08 14.85 13.91
CA THR A 54 12.37 14.87 13.20
C THR A 54 12.76 13.48 12.69
N ALA A 55 12.56 12.44 13.51
CA ALA A 55 12.85 11.06 13.13
C ALA A 55 12.00 10.59 11.94
N LEU A 56 10.73 11.05 11.82
CA LEU A 56 9.83 10.64 10.76
C LEU A 56 9.77 11.61 9.56
N ALA A 57 10.41 12.77 9.64
CA ALA A 57 10.45 13.75 8.56
C ALA A 57 10.95 13.16 7.22
N PRO A 58 12.00 12.32 7.16
CA PRO A 58 12.42 11.69 5.91
C PRO A 58 11.30 10.87 5.25
N THR A 59 10.55 10.08 6.03
CA THR A 59 9.44 9.28 5.50
C THR A 59 8.29 10.16 5.01
N ALA A 60 7.97 11.24 5.71
CA ALA A 60 6.94 12.20 5.29
C ALA A 60 7.32 12.87 3.96
N VAL A 61 8.59 13.30 3.81
CA VAL A 61 9.12 13.89 2.57
C VAL A 61 9.11 12.87 1.44
N MET A 62 9.53 11.62 1.69
CA MET A 62 9.48 10.56 0.69
C MET A 62 8.07 10.37 0.15
N LEU A 63 7.07 10.23 1.03
CA LEU A 63 5.68 10.03 0.61
C LEU A 63 5.12 11.23 -0.15
N LEU A 64 5.40 12.45 0.32
CA LEU A 64 4.99 13.67 -0.36
C LEU A 64 5.46 13.67 -1.82
N PHE A 65 6.76 13.49 -2.04
CA PHE A 65 7.34 13.57 -3.38
C PHE A 65 7.08 12.33 -4.23
N ALA A 66 6.91 11.15 -3.63
CA ALA A 66 6.51 9.96 -4.36
C ALA A 66 5.09 10.11 -4.95
N ILE A 67 4.13 10.58 -4.14
CA ILE A 67 2.77 10.85 -4.61
C ILE A 67 2.79 11.90 -5.72
N LEU A 68 3.51 13.01 -5.55
CA LEU A 68 3.63 14.05 -6.57
C LEU A 68 4.27 13.52 -7.85
N PHE A 69 5.34 12.72 -7.78
CA PHE A 69 6.00 12.14 -8.93
C PHE A 69 5.07 11.23 -9.73
N PHE A 70 4.43 10.26 -9.07
CA PHE A 70 3.53 9.33 -9.77
C PHE A 70 2.28 10.03 -10.29
N SER A 71 1.78 11.05 -9.62
CA SER A 71 0.67 11.88 -10.13
C SER A 71 1.05 12.55 -11.45
N ILE A 72 2.28 13.11 -11.57
CA ILE A 72 2.79 13.62 -12.84
C ILE A 72 2.87 12.52 -13.90
N MET A 73 3.37 11.33 -13.54
CA MET A 73 3.47 10.20 -14.48
C MET A 73 2.11 9.74 -15.00
N ILE A 74 1.06 9.84 -14.18
CA ILE A 74 -0.32 9.58 -14.58
C ILE A 74 -0.83 10.66 -15.53
N ASP A 75 -0.65 11.94 -15.18
CA ASP A 75 -1.08 13.08 -16.01
C ASP A 75 -0.50 13.03 -17.42
N VAL A 76 0.78 12.68 -17.55
CA VAL A 76 1.46 12.60 -18.86
C VAL A 76 1.12 11.34 -19.65
N GLY A 77 0.37 10.40 -19.06
CA GLY A 77 -0.11 9.19 -19.72
C GLY A 77 0.90 8.04 -19.75
N LEU A 78 1.78 7.93 -18.73
CA LEU A 78 2.80 6.87 -18.64
C LEU A 78 2.22 5.46 -18.82
N PHE A 79 1.07 5.18 -18.23
CA PHE A 79 0.44 3.86 -18.24
C PHE A 79 -0.44 3.58 -19.47
N GLU A 80 -0.78 4.59 -20.26
CA GLU A 80 -1.68 4.45 -21.42
C GLU A 80 -1.24 3.41 -22.47
N PRO A 81 0.03 3.36 -22.89
CA PRO A 81 0.46 2.36 -23.87
C PRO A 81 0.30 0.94 -23.35
N VAL A 82 0.54 0.74 -22.05
CA VAL A 82 0.35 -0.57 -21.40
C VAL A 82 -1.14 -0.93 -21.40
N VAL A 83 -2.01 0.01 -21.02
CA VAL A 83 -3.46 -0.17 -21.06
C VAL A 83 -3.91 -0.55 -22.47
N ARG A 84 -3.54 0.24 -23.47
CA ARG A 84 -3.88 -0.03 -24.87
C ARG A 84 -3.34 -1.37 -25.39
N HIS A 85 -2.10 -1.70 -25.03
CA HIS A 85 -1.49 -2.96 -25.44
C HIS A 85 -2.22 -4.16 -24.83
N VAL A 86 -2.51 -4.11 -23.53
CA VAL A 86 -3.26 -5.16 -22.83
C VAL A 86 -4.64 -5.32 -23.44
N VAL A 87 -5.39 -4.23 -23.62
CA VAL A 87 -6.73 -4.27 -24.22
C VAL A 87 -6.71 -4.89 -25.63
N ARG A 88 -5.73 -4.56 -26.47
CA ARG A 88 -5.58 -5.15 -27.82
C ARG A 88 -5.18 -6.63 -27.80
N LEU A 89 -4.31 -7.04 -26.86
CA LEU A 89 -3.80 -8.41 -26.79
C LEU A 89 -4.86 -9.41 -26.33
N VAL A 90 -5.84 -8.93 -25.60
CA VAL A 90 -6.85 -9.75 -24.91
C VAL A 90 -7.81 -10.45 -25.87
N ARG A 91 -8.08 -9.87 -27.05
CA ARG A 91 -8.82 -10.45 -28.20
C ARG A 91 -10.04 -11.31 -27.84
N GLY A 92 -10.89 -10.91 -26.86
CA GLY A 92 -12.14 -11.60 -26.50
C GLY A 92 -12.00 -12.99 -25.86
N ASP A 93 -10.80 -13.42 -25.54
CA ASP A 93 -10.56 -14.64 -24.80
C ASP A 93 -10.65 -14.36 -23.27
N PRO A 94 -11.63 -14.91 -22.55
CA PRO A 94 -11.78 -14.70 -21.10
C PRO A 94 -10.52 -14.97 -20.30
N LEU A 95 -9.73 -15.97 -20.69
CA LEU A 95 -8.47 -16.30 -20.01
C LEU A 95 -7.46 -15.16 -20.15
N ARG A 96 -7.28 -14.64 -21.39
CA ARG A 96 -6.36 -13.52 -21.63
C ARG A 96 -6.84 -12.24 -20.94
N ILE A 97 -8.16 -12.02 -20.86
CA ILE A 97 -8.74 -10.86 -20.20
C ILE A 97 -8.38 -10.86 -18.71
N LEU A 98 -8.59 -11.96 -18.00
CA LEU A 98 -8.30 -12.02 -16.57
C LEU A 98 -6.80 -11.95 -16.27
N VAL A 99 -5.96 -12.62 -17.04
CA VAL A 99 -4.50 -12.52 -16.93
C VAL A 99 -4.05 -11.08 -17.26
N GLY A 100 -4.57 -10.49 -18.35
CA GLY A 100 -4.28 -9.10 -18.70
C GLY A 100 -4.72 -8.11 -17.60
N THR A 101 -5.87 -8.36 -16.96
CA THR A 101 -6.33 -7.56 -15.81
C THR A 101 -5.31 -7.58 -14.68
N SER A 102 -4.78 -8.76 -14.33
CA SER A 102 -3.80 -8.86 -13.23
C SER A 102 -2.49 -8.17 -13.57
N ILE A 103 -1.97 -8.36 -14.79
CA ILE A 103 -0.73 -7.71 -15.25
C ILE A 103 -0.90 -6.19 -15.28
N LEU A 104 -2.01 -5.71 -15.86
CA LEU A 104 -2.30 -4.27 -15.91
C LEU A 104 -2.38 -3.68 -14.50
N THR A 105 -3.10 -4.36 -13.58
CA THR A 105 -3.23 -3.88 -12.21
C THR A 105 -1.86 -3.83 -11.51
N LEU A 106 -1.04 -4.87 -11.63
CA LEU A 106 0.31 -4.89 -11.04
C LEU A 106 1.18 -3.74 -11.54
N LEU A 107 1.10 -3.41 -12.85
CA LEU A 107 1.89 -2.33 -13.44
C LEU A 107 1.37 -0.95 -13.04
N VAL A 108 0.06 -0.74 -13.07
CA VAL A 108 -0.54 0.56 -12.68
C VAL A 108 -0.37 0.80 -11.19
N SER A 109 -0.48 -0.23 -10.34
CA SER A 109 -0.30 -0.10 -8.88
C SER A 109 1.12 0.29 -8.44
N LEU A 110 2.06 0.44 -9.37
CA LEU A 110 3.36 1.05 -9.08
C LEU A 110 3.26 2.51 -8.58
N ASP A 111 2.14 3.19 -8.84
CA ASP A 111 1.88 4.53 -8.32
C ASP A 111 1.69 4.57 -6.79
N GLY A 112 1.36 3.42 -6.18
CA GLY A 112 1.12 3.30 -4.74
C GLY A 112 -0.26 3.82 -4.28
N ASP A 113 -1.15 4.27 -5.21
CA ASP A 113 -2.53 4.68 -4.90
C ASP A 113 -3.55 3.68 -5.43
N GLY A 114 -4.24 3.03 -4.51
CA GLY A 114 -5.29 2.07 -4.86
C GLY A 114 -6.45 2.70 -5.62
N SER A 115 -6.84 3.94 -5.30
CA SER A 115 -8.00 4.60 -5.92
C SER A 115 -7.76 4.88 -7.41
N THR A 116 -6.61 5.42 -7.74
CA THR A 116 -6.19 5.70 -9.13
C THR A 116 -6.06 4.41 -9.92
N THR A 117 -5.40 3.39 -9.35
CA THR A 117 -5.32 2.06 -9.98
C THR A 117 -6.71 1.50 -10.30
N TYR A 118 -7.66 1.58 -9.35
CA TYR A 118 -9.00 1.04 -9.55
C TYR A 118 -9.74 1.77 -10.68
N LEU A 119 -9.65 3.09 -10.71
CA LEU A 119 -10.25 3.89 -11.79
C LEU A 119 -9.67 3.53 -13.16
N ILE A 120 -8.35 3.48 -13.31
CA ILE A 120 -7.69 3.19 -14.58
C ILE A 120 -8.04 1.79 -15.08
N VAL A 121 -7.89 0.77 -14.22
CA VAL A 121 -8.09 -0.63 -14.63
C VAL A 121 -9.57 -0.92 -14.90
N THR A 122 -10.49 -0.40 -14.07
CA THR A 122 -11.92 -0.64 -14.28
C THR A 122 -12.44 0.12 -15.51
N SER A 123 -12.04 1.36 -15.73
CA SER A 123 -12.46 2.12 -16.93
C SER A 123 -12.01 1.42 -18.22
N ALA A 124 -10.80 0.86 -18.22
CA ALA A 124 -10.25 0.15 -19.38
C ALA A 124 -10.92 -1.21 -19.64
N LEU A 125 -11.23 -1.98 -18.59
CA LEU A 125 -11.58 -3.40 -18.74
C LEU A 125 -13.04 -3.74 -18.42
N LEU A 126 -13.73 -2.96 -17.57
CA LEU A 126 -15.12 -3.23 -17.20
C LEU A 126 -16.08 -3.27 -18.40
N PRO A 127 -15.98 -2.37 -19.42
CA PRO A 127 -16.80 -2.47 -20.61
C PRO A 127 -16.66 -3.83 -21.30
N LEU A 128 -15.44 -4.36 -21.37
CA LEU A 128 -15.14 -5.66 -21.95
C LEU A 128 -15.77 -6.81 -21.13
N TYR A 129 -15.65 -6.76 -19.78
CA TYR A 129 -16.30 -7.74 -18.89
C TYR A 129 -17.82 -7.77 -19.06
N ARG A 130 -18.44 -6.58 -19.20
CA ARG A 130 -19.90 -6.47 -19.39
C ARG A 130 -20.34 -7.06 -20.71
N ARG A 131 -19.65 -6.70 -21.82
CA ARG A 131 -19.99 -7.18 -23.18
C ARG A 131 -19.83 -8.68 -23.31
N LEU A 132 -18.84 -9.25 -22.65
CA LEU A 132 -18.56 -10.69 -22.68
C LEU A 132 -19.32 -11.49 -21.62
N GLY A 133 -20.10 -10.84 -20.76
CA GLY A 133 -20.79 -11.49 -19.66
C GLY A 133 -19.86 -12.11 -18.62
N LEU A 134 -18.62 -11.59 -18.47
CA LEU A 134 -17.64 -12.08 -17.50
C LEU A 134 -17.99 -11.67 -16.08
N SER A 135 -17.56 -12.47 -15.10
CA SER A 135 -17.80 -12.22 -13.69
C SER A 135 -17.10 -10.95 -13.20
N ARG A 136 -17.88 -9.95 -12.80
CA ARG A 136 -17.37 -8.71 -12.20
C ARG A 136 -16.77 -8.93 -10.81
N LEU A 137 -17.20 -9.97 -10.09
CA LEU A 137 -16.57 -10.39 -8.83
C LEU A 137 -15.13 -10.85 -9.07
N MET A 138 -14.86 -11.57 -10.17
CA MET A 138 -13.49 -11.96 -10.52
C MET A 138 -12.64 -10.76 -10.93
N LEU A 139 -13.21 -9.78 -11.65
CA LEU A 139 -12.53 -8.51 -11.95
C LEU A 139 -12.08 -7.81 -10.66
N GLY A 140 -13.01 -7.54 -9.74
CA GLY A 140 -12.70 -6.90 -8.45
C GLY A 140 -11.72 -7.71 -7.62
N SER A 141 -11.84 -9.04 -7.60
CA SER A 141 -10.94 -9.93 -6.86
C SER A 141 -9.50 -9.88 -7.38
N VAL A 142 -9.31 -9.91 -8.70
CA VAL A 142 -7.96 -9.84 -9.31
C VAL A 142 -7.33 -8.47 -9.04
N ILE A 143 -8.08 -7.39 -9.21
CA ILE A 143 -7.60 -6.03 -8.92
C ILE A 143 -7.19 -5.92 -7.44
N MET A 144 -8.00 -6.41 -6.53
CA MET A 144 -7.74 -6.33 -5.09
C MET A 144 -6.48 -7.11 -4.68
N GLN A 145 -6.30 -8.32 -5.19
CA GLN A 145 -5.13 -9.15 -4.88
C GLN A 145 -3.83 -8.55 -5.44
N ALA A 146 -3.86 -8.07 -6.69
CA ALA A 146 -2.71 -7.42 -7.33
C ALA A 146 -2.33 -6.14 -6.57
N GLY A 147 -3.31 -5.28 -6.25
CA GLY A 147 -3.10 -4.11 -5.41
C GLY A 147 -2.55 -4.46 -4.02
N GLY A 148 -3.03 -5.56 -3.41
CA GLY A 148 -2.54 -6.02 -2.11
C GLY A 148 -1.07 -6.42 -2.09
N VAL A 149 -0.58 -7.07 -3.15
CA VAL A 149 0.85 -7.37 -3.31
C VAL A 149 1.66 -6.08 -3.50
N MET A 150 1.17 -5.17 -4.35
CA MET A 150 1.86 -3.90 -4.65
C MET A 150 1.79 -2.89 -3.50
N ASN A 151 0.88 -3.04 -2.55
CA ASN A 151 0.78 -2.18 -1.38
C ASN A 151 1.99 -2.27 -0.43
N ILE A 152 2.90 -3.21 -0.68
CA ILE A 152 4.19 -3.39 0.02
C ILE A 152 5.29 -2.42 -0.50
N LEU A 153 5.06 -1.69 -1.59
CA LEU A 153 6.00 -0.69 -2.10
C LEU A 153 6.42 0.30 -1.01
N PRO A 154 7.66 0.85 -1.03
CA PRO A 154 8.16 1.71 0.05
C PRO A 154 7.39 3.02 0.18
N TRP A 155 6.80 3.52 -0.90
CA TRP A 155 5.84 4.64 -0.90
C TRP A 155 4.39 4.17 -0.74
N GLY A 156 4.14 2.87 -0.62
CA GLY A 156 2.86 2.33 -0.21
C GLY A 156 2.55 2.69 1.24
N GLY A 157 1.30 3.00 1.52
CA GLY A 157 0.87 3.44 2.84
C GLY A 157 1.34 2.54 4.01
N PRO A 158 1.22 1.20 3.91
CA PRO A 158 1.60 0.27 4.97
C PRO A 158 3.10 0.25 5.27
N THR A 159 3.95 0.12 4.24
CA THR A 159 5.41 0.04 4.40
C THR A 159 5.97 1.32 5.01
N ALA A 160 5.50 2.48 4.56
CA ALA A 160 5.89 3.76 5.12
C ALA A 160 5.46 3.90 6.60
N ARG A 161 4.27 3.41 6.97
CA ARG A 161 3.80 3.40 8.36
C ARG A 161 4.61 2.45 9.24
N ALA A 162 4.88 1.24 8.76
CA ALA A 162 5.73 0.28 9.45
C ALA A 162 7.13 0.86 9.70
N ALA A 163 7.77 1.42 8.66
CA ALA A 163 9.06 2.06 8.75
C ALA A 163 9.06 3.21 9.76
N SER A 164 8.03 4.08 9.70
CA SER A 164 7.84 5.17 10.64
C SER A 164 7.67 4.69 12.09
N ALA A 165 6.80 3.72 12.31
CA ALA A 165 6.50 3.18 13.63
C ALA A 165 7.72 2.49 14.26
N LEU A 166 8.56 1.86 13.45
CA LEU A 166 9.77 1.15 13.86
C LEU A 166 11.04 2.01 13.80
N ARG A 167 10.95 3.25 13.28
CA ARG A 167 12.06 4.20 13.10
C ARG A 167 13.22 3.64 12.27
N ILE A 168 12.88 2.99 11.15
CA ILE A 168 13.82 2.42 10.19
C ILE A 168 13.56 2.98 8.79
N ASP A 169 14.48 2.76 7.86
CA ASP A 169 14.25 3.14 6.46
C ASP A 169 13.25 2.18 5.79
N ALA A 170 12.33 2.72 5.00
CA ALA A 170 11.37 1.93 4.24
C ALA A 170 12.05 0.95 3.26
N ALA A 171 13.25 1.27 2.77
CA ALA A 171 14.04 0.39 1.93
C ALA A 171 14.47 -0.90 2.67
N GLU A 172 14.70 -0.86 3.98
CA GLU A 172 15.05 -2.04 4.78
C GLU A 172 13.91 -3.06 4.85
N ILE A 173 12.67 -2.60 4.72
CA ILE A 173 11.51 -3.47 4.60
C ILE A 173 11.36 -3.95 3.16
N PHE A 174 11.36 -3.01 2.20
CA PHE A 174 10.96 -3.25 0.82
C PHE A 174 11.98 -4.06 0.01
N VAL A 175 13.27 -3.65 0.01
CA VAL A 175 14.26 -4.25 -0.90
C VAL A 175 14.40 -5.76 -0.69
N PRO A 176 14.51 -6.27 0.56
CA PRO A 176 14.52 -7.71 0.78
C PRO A 176 13.21 -8.43 0.42
N MET A 177 12.06 -7.71 0.42
CA MET A 177 10.76 -8.28 0.08
C MET A 177 10.50 -8.37 -1.43
N ILE A 178 11.35 -7.77 -2.30
CA ILE A 178 11.15 -7.81 -3.76
C ILE A 178 10.96 -9.24 -4.30
N PRO A 179 11.77 -10.25 -3.93
CA PRO A 179 11.55 -11.62 -4.42
C PRO A 179 10.21 -12.20 -3.96
N ALA A 180 9.77 -11.90 -2.73
CA ALA A 180 8.47 -12.34 -2.23
C ALA A 180 7.32 -11.64 -2.98
N MET A 181 7.47 -10.35 -3.31
CA MET A 181 6.51 -9.61 -4.13
C MET A 181 6.42 -10.15 -5.56
N ILE A 182 7.55 -10.51 -6.19
CA ILE A 182 7.59 -11.16 -7.51
C ILE A 182 6.84 -12.50 -7.46
N GLY A 183 7.09 -13.30 -6.44
CA GLY A 183 6.37 -14.57 -6.23
C GLY A 183 4.87 -14.35 -5.96
N GLY A 184 4.51 -13.33 -5.18
CA GLY A 184 3.13 -12.92 -4.95
C GLY A 184 2.45 -12.44 -6.22
N ALA A 185 3.13 -11.66 -7.06
CA ALA A 185 2.63 -11.23 -8.38
C ALA A 185 2.41 -12.43 -9.32
N ALA A 186 3.37 -13.37 -9.37
CA ALA A 186 3.23 -14.61 -10.13
C ALA A 186 2.02 -15.44 -9.64
N TRP A 187 1.83 -15.49 -8.32
CA TRP A 187 0.67 -16.15 -7.71
C TRP A 187 -0.65 -15.49 -8.14
N VAL A 188 -0.74 -14.15 -8.11
CA VAL A 188 -1.95 -13.42 -8.53
C VAL A 188 -2.24 -13.64 -10.01
N ILE A 189 -1.21 -13.64 -10.87
CA ILE A 189 -1.34 -13.98 -12.30
C ILE A 189 -1.86 -15.42 -12.44
N PHE A 190 -1.36 -16.37 -11.65
CA PHE A 190 -1.85 -17.76 -11.67
C PHE A 190 -3.31 -17.85 -11.20
N VAL A 191 -3.72 -17.13 -10.17
CA VAL A 191 -5.14 -17.06 -9.76
C VAL A 191 -6.02 -16.48 -10.87
N ALA A 192 -5.55 -15.41 -11.53
CA ALA A 192 -6.24 -14.84 -12.69
C ALA A 192 -6.35 -15.84 -13.85
N TYR A 193 -5.31 -16.65 -14.09
CA TYR A 193 -5.35 -17.76 -15.05
C TYR A 193 -6.42 -18.80 -14.68
N LEU A 194 -6.50 -19.20 -13.40
CA LEU A 194 -7.52 -20.15 -12.93
C LEU A 194 -8.95 -19.59 -13.14
N PHE A 195 -9.14 -18.31 -12.80
CA PHE A 195 -10.42 -17.63 -13.04
C PHE A 195 -10.73 -17.54 -14.54
N GLY A 196 -9.73 -17.20 -15.35
CA GLY A 196 -9.89 -17.13 -16.80
C GLY A 196 -10.24 -18.47 -17.43
N LYS A 197 -9.63 -19.57 -16.96
CA LYS A 197 -9.97 -20.92 -17.39
C LYS A 197 -11.43 -21.27 -17.08
N ARG A 198 -11.90 -20.89 -15.87
CA ARG A 198 -13.32 -21.10 -15.49
C ARG A 198 -14.28 -20.27 -16.34
N GLU A 199 -13.97 -19.01 -16.58
CA GLU A 199 -14.79 -18.12 -17.40
C GLU A 199 -14.80 -18.56 -18.87
N ARG A 200 -13.66 -18.99 -19.40
CA ARG A 200 -13.59 -19.56 -20.75
C ARG A 200 -14.46 -20.81 -20.92
N ALA A 201 -14.51 -21.67 -19.90
CA ALA A 201 -15.38 -22.84 -19.92
C ALA A 201 -16.87 -22.46 -19.81
N ARG A 202 -17.19 -21.33 -19.14
CA ARG A 202 -18.56 -20.84 -18.93
C ARG A 202 -19.13 -20.08 -20.15
N VAL A 203 -18.31 -19.21 -20.75
CA VAL A 203 -18.77 -18.22 -21.76
C VAL A 203 -18.28 -18.59 -23.15
N GLY A 204 -17.23 -19.38 -23.28
CA GLY A 204 -16.57 -19.68 -24.56
C GLY A 204 -15.57 -18.60 -24.96
N VAL A 205 -15.05 -18.71 -26.19
CA VAL A 205 -14.19 -17.71 -26.85
C VAL A 205 -15.01 -17.09 -27.97
N LEU A 206 -15.06 -15.76 -28.02
CA LEU A 206 -15.77 -15.07 -29.09
C LEU A 206 -15.05 -15.21 -30.45
N ASP A 207 -15.82 -15.26 -31.51
CA ASP A 207 -15.31 -15.24 -32.88
C ASP A 207 -14.78 -13.85 -33.29
N ALA A 208 -13.95 -13.83 -34.34
CA ALA A 208 -13.26 -12.63 -34.79
C ALA A 208 -14.23 -11.49 -35.20
N ALA A 209 -15.39 -11.82 -35.78
CA ALA A 209 -16.38 -10.83 -36.26
C ALA A 209 -17.11 -10.11 -35.11
N SER A 210 -17.30 -10.79 -33.97
CA SER A 210 -17.85 -10.18 -32.76
C SER A 210 -16.82 -9.27 -32.05
N MET A 211 -15.53 -9.55 -32.27
CA MET A 211 -14.41 -8.80 -31.73
C MET A 211 -14.18 -7.46 -32.42
N GLU A 212 -14.31 -7.38 -33.72
CA GLU A 212 -14.13 -6.15 -34.50
C GLU A 212 -15.15 -5.09 -34.07
N ARG A 213 -16.40 -5.49 -33.85
CA ARG A 213 -17.47 -4.63 -33.29
C ARG A 213 -17.20 -4.16 -31.87
N VAL A 214 -16.43 -4.93 -31.07
CA VAL A 214 -16.03 -4.56 -29.72
C VAL A 214 -14.86 -3.55 -29.76
N GLY A 215 -13.94 -3.70 -30.69
CA GLY A 215 -12.80 -2.78 -30.90
C GLY A 215 -13.24 -1.39 -31.31
N ASP A 216 -14.07 -1.29 -32.37
CA ASP A 216 -14.57 -0.01 -32.91
C ASP A 216 -15.39 0.80 -31.87
N ALA A 217 -16.08 0.10 -30.96
CA ALA A 217 -16.87 0.77 -29.93
C ALA A 217 -16.06 1.14 -28.66
N LEU A 218 -14.87 0.57 -28.47
CA LEU A 218 -13.93 1.01 -27.41
C LEU A 218 -13.15 2.26 -27.85
N ASP A 219 -12.85 2.36 -29.15
CA ASP A 219 -12.18 3.54 -29.71
C ASP A 219 -13.10 4.78 -29.75
N SER A 220 -14.43 4.59 -29.79
CA SER A 220 -15.41 5.68 -29.80
C SER A 220 -15.76 6.27 -28.43
N ASP A 221 -15.60 5.51 -27.32
CA ASP A 221 -15.92 5.95 -25.95
C ASP A 221 -14.70 6.55 -25.19
N GLY A 222 -13.53 6.65 -25.85
CA GLY A 222 -12.23 6.90 -25.19
C GLY A 222 -11.82 8.36 -24.97
N ASP A 223 -12.55 9.37 -25.43
CA ASP A 223 -12.12 10.76 -25.36
C ASP A 223 -12.78 11.59 -24.23
N GLY A 224 -12.24 11.44 -23.02
CA GLY A 224 -12.39 12.50 -21.99
C GLY A 224 -11.54 13.72 -22.38
N VAL A 225 -12.17 14.77 -22.91
CA VAL A 225 -11.55 15.99 -23.46
C VAL A 225 -10.56 16.68 -22.48
N ALA A 226 -10.77 16.57 -21.18
CA ALA A 226 -9.90 17.16 -20.14
C ALA A 226 -8.56 16.41 -19.94
N ALA A 227 -8.53 15.09 -20.12
CA ALA A 227 -7.31 14.30 -19.96
C ALA A 227 -6.32 14.44 -21.13
N GLY A 228 -6.80 14.84 -22.32
CA GLY A 228 -5.96 14.99 -23.52
C GLY A 228 -4.93 16.12 -23.44
N ALA A 229 -5.26 17.23 -22.77
CA ALA A 229 -4.41 18.41 -22.69
C ALA A 229 -3.12 18.22 -21.85
N LEU A 230 -3.15 17.31 -20.89
CA LEU A 230 -2.01 17.02 -19.99
C LEU A 230 -1.08 15.94 -20.53
N ARG A 231 -1.55 15.14 -21.48
CA ARG A 231 -0.78 14.02 -22.05
C ARG A 231 0.43 14.51 -22.82
N ARG A 232 1.54 13.81 -22.65
CA ARG A 232 2.83 14.12 -23.31
C ARG A 232 3.36 12.90 -24.10
N PRO A 233 2.66 12.47 -25.18
CA PRO A 233 3.02 11.23 -25.88
C PRO A 233 4.43 11.24 -26.48
N ARG A 234 4.93 12.41 -26.88
CA ARG A 234 6.32 12.56 -27.41
C ARG A 234 7.39 12.38 -26.32
N LEU A 235 7.07 12.68 -25.06
CA LEU A 235 7.97 12.55 -23.93
C LEU A 235 7.83 11.20 -23.21
N LEU A 236 6.93 10.34 -23.67
CA LEU A 236 6.69 9.04 -23.07
C LEU A 236 7.98 8.20 -22.88
N PRO A 237 8.86 8.04 -23.88
CA PRO A 237 10.12 7.30 -23.69
C PRO A 237 10.99 7.89 -22.59
N VAL A 238 11.04 9.23 -22.49
CA VAL A 238 11.81 9.93 -21.43
C VAL A 238 11.21 9.64 -20.06
N ASN A 239 9.88 9.70 -19.93
CA ASN A 239 9.18 9.42 -18.67
C ASN A 239 9.31 7.94 -18.25
N VAL A 240 9.30 7.00 -19.19
CA VAL A 240 9.58 5.58 -18.93
C VAL A 240 11.02 5.40 -18.42
N VAL A 241 12.00 5.99 -19.10
CA VAL A 241 13.41 5.93 -18.67
C VAL A 241 13.59 6.56 -17.29
N LEU A 242 12.99 7.72 -17.04
CA LEU A 242 13.03 8.38 -15.74
C LEU A 242 12.47 7.50 -14.62
N THR A 243 11.30 6.89 -14.87
CA THR A 243 10.66 6.00 -13.88
C THR A 243 11.51 4.75 -13.63
N ILE A 244 12.02 4.09 -14.68
CA ILE A 244 12.87 2.91 -14.54
C ILE A 244 14.18 3.29 -13.81
N SER A 245 14.81 4.41 -14.17
CA SER A 245 16.02 4.89 -13.51
C SER A 245 15.81 5.17 -12.03
N LEU A 246 14.66 5.76 -11.66
CA LEU A 246 14.27 5.95 -10.26
C LEU A 246 14.17 4.62 -9.53
N LEU A 247 13.46 3.64 -10.09
CA LEU A 247 13.29 2.31 -9.46
C LEU A 247 14.64 1.57 -9.34
N VAL A 248 15.49 1.63 -10.35
CA VAL A 248 16.84 1.03 -10.30
C VAL A 248 17.69 1.72 -9.26
N ALA A 249 17.73 3.07 -9.23
CA ALA A 249 18.49 3.83 -8.24
C ALA A 249 18.04 3.56 -6.81
N LEU A 250 16.74 3.33 -6.61
CA LEU A 250 16.14 2.95 -5.33
C LEU A 250 16.66 1.59 -4.88
N VAL A 251 16.57 0.56 -5.74
CA VAL A 251 17.03 -0.81 -5.41
C VAL A 251 18.54 -0.84 -5.21
N ALA A 252 19.28 -0.05 -5.98
CA ALA A 252 20.74 0.08 -5.87
C ALA A 252 21.20 0.89 -4.64
N GLY A 253 20.28 1.58 -3.94
CA GLY A 253 20.62 2.40 -2.78
C GLY A 253 21.53 3.60 -3.10
N VAL A 254 21.38 4.17 -4.31
CA VAL A 254 22.26 5.25 -4.80
C VAL A 254 22.16 6.51 -3.95
N LEU A 255 20.94 6.84 -3.51
CA LEU A 255 20.62 7.98 -2.64
C LEU A 255 19.52 7.59 -1.65
N PRO A 256 19.38 8.32 -0.53
CA PRO A 256 18.22 8.15 0.36
C PRO A 256 16.91 8.35 -0.40
N LEU A 257 15.90 7.52 -0.10
CA LEU A 257 14.60 7.52 -0.79
C LEU A 257 13.94 8.91 -0.91
N PRO A 258 13.91 9.76 0.15
CA PRO A 258 13.32 11.08 0.04
C PRO A 258 13.99 11.93 -1.04
N VAL A 259 15.34 11.89 -1.09
CA VAL A 259 16.12 12.66 -2.06
C VAL A 259 15.89 12.16 -3.48
N LEU A 260 15.85 10.84 -3.68
CA LEU A 260 15.54 10.24 -4.98
C LEU A 260 14.20 10.73 -5.54
N PHE A 261 13.15 10.70 -4.73
CA PHE A 261 11.84 11.17 -5.18
C PHE A 261 11.79 12.68 -5.40
N MET A 262 12.47 13.49 -4.58
CA MET A 262 12.57 14.94 -4.80
C MET A 262 13.24 15.26 -6.14
N VAL A 263 14.35 14.62 -6.44
CA VAL A 263 15.08 14.81 -7.69
C VAL A 263 14.27 14.33 -8.89
N ALA A 264 13.69 13.13 -8.79
CA ALA A 264 12.85 12.59 -9.87
C ALA A 264 11.64 13.47 -10.16
N TYR A 265 10.96 13.97 -9.11
CA TYR A 265 9.85 14.91 -9.27
C TYR A 265 10.26 16.22 -9.94
N ALA A 266 11.39 16.82 -9.50
CA ALA A 266 11.89 18.04 -10.11
C ALA A 266 12.23 17.85 -11.60
N ILE A 267 12.87 16.74 -11.95
CA ILE A 267 13.16 16.39 -13.36
C ILE A 267 11.85 16.19 -14.13
N ALA A 268 10.90 15.44 -13.56
CA ALA A 268 9.60 15.19 -14.19
C ALA A 268 8.83 16.48 -14.49
N LEU A 269 8.85 17.45 -13.55
CA LEU A 269 8.22 18.76 -13.75
C LEU A 269 8.87 19.53 -14.90
N VAL A 270 10.19 19.68 -14.88
CA VAL A 270 10.92 20.50 -15.89
C VAL A 270 10.76 19.87 -17.28
N VAL A 271 10.83 18.54 -17.38
CA VAL A 271 10.71 17.83 -18.66
C VAL A 271 9.31 17.93 -19.25
N ASN A 272 8.27 17.78 -18.43
CA ASN A 272 6.90 17.70 -18.93
C ASN A 272 6.15 19.05 -18.93
N TYR A 273 6.54 19.98 -18.07
CA TYR A 273 5.85 21.25 -17.84
C TYR A 273 6.89 22.40 -17.79
N PRO A 274 7.30 22.92 -18.95
CA PRO A 274 8.41 23.88 -19.04
C PRO A 274 8.10 25.26 -18.46
N THR A 275 6.81 25.62 -18.32
CA THR A 275 6.44 26.94 -17.80
C THR A 275 6.19 26.91 -16.29
N MET A 276 6.49 28.01 -15.61
CA MET A 276 6.30 28.14 -14.16
C MET A 276 4.83 27.99 -13.76
N ASP A 277 3.92 28.44 -14.60
CA ASP A 277 2.47 28.36 -14.30
C ASP A 277 1.96 26.91 -14.42
N GLU A 278 2.42 26.15 -15.41
CA GLU A 278 2.13 24.72 -15.50
C GLU A 278 2.67 23.96 -14.29
N GLN A 279 3.92 24.21 -13.89
CA GLN A 279 4.53 23.56 -12.73
C GLN A 279 3.76 23.85 -11.43
N LYS A 280 3.39 25.12 -11.20
CA LYS A 280 2.56 25.51 -10.05
C LYS A 280 1.17 24.86 -10.10
N GLY A 281 0.56 24.82 -11.28
CA GLY A 281 -0.73 24.16 -11.50
C GLY A 281 -0.68 22.69 -11.10
N ARG A 282 0.31 21.93 -11.58
CA ARG A 282 0.47 20.50 -11.24
C ARG A 282 0.70 20.28 -9.74
N LEU A 283 1.54 21.10 -9.11
CA LEU A 283 1.74 21.04 -7.68
C LEU A 283 0.42 21.28 -6.91
N THR A 284 -0.34 22.29 -7.30
CA THR A 284 -1.62 22.66 -6.66
C THR A 284 -2.65 21.54 -6.82
N ASP A 285 -2.77 20.97 -8.01
CA ASP A 285 -3.77 19.93 -8.31
C ASP A 285 -3.56 18.65 -7.49
N HIS A 286 -2.30 18.30 -7.19
CA HIS A 286 -1.95 17.07 -6.46
C HIS A 286 -1.63 17.31 -4.97
N ALA A 287 -1.54 18.58 -4.53
CA ALA A 287 -1.14 18.94 -3.17
C ALA A 287 -2.02 18.32 -2.08
N ALA A 288 -3.34 18.27 -2.29
CA ALA A 288 -4.28 17.78 -1.28
C ALA A 288 -4.00 16.30 -0.90
N ASN A 289 -3.80 15.44 -1.89
CA ASN A 289 -3.50 14.02 -1.66
C ASN A 289 -2.14 13.83 -0.99
N ALA A 290 -1.11 14.51 -1.49
CA ALA A 290 0.24 14.40 -0.95
C ALA A 290 0.32 14.93 0.50
N LEU A 291 -0.32 16.06 0.78
CA LEU A 291 -0.36 16.66 2.12
C LEU A 291 -1.14 15.79 3.11
N ALA A 292 -2.26 15.19 2.70
CA ALA A 292 -3.06 14.33 3.57
C ALA A 292 -2.24 13.14 4.11
N VAL A 293 -1.41 12.50 3.27
CA VAL A 293 -0.59 11.37 3.68
C VAL A 293 0.62 11.83 4.50
N ALA A 294 1.36 12.84 4.04
CA ALA A 294 2.55 13.33 4.72
C ALA A 294 2.24 13.87 6.13
N SER A 295 1.11 14.56 6.31
CA SER A 295 0.69 15.12 7.59
C SER A 295 0.39 14.03 8.64
N VAL A 296 -0.17 12.88 8.24
CA VAL A 296 -0.39 11.74 9.15
C VAL A 296 0.94 11.17 9.66
N ILE A 297 1.96 11.08 8.81
CA ILE A 297 3.29 10.61 9.23
C ILE A 297 3.94 11.60 10.21
N CYS A 298 3.85 12.90 9.93
CA CYS A 298 4.32 13.92 10.87
C CYS A 298 3.60 13.83 12.23
N ALA A 299 2.28 13.64 12.22
CA ALA A 299 1.49 13.46 13.43
C ALA A 299 1.87 12.17 14.19
N ALA A 300 2.16 11.07 13.48
CA ALA A 300 2.66 9.83 14.07
C ALA A 300 4.02 10.03 14.79
N GLY A 301 4.83 11.01 14.35
CA GLY A 301 6.03 11.42 15.03
C GLY A 301 5.77 11.84 16.49
N ILE A 302 4.68 12.57 16.75
CA ILE A 302 4.29 12.98 18.11
C ILE A 302 4.00 11.74 18.98
N LEU A 303 3.19 10.81 18.49
CA LEU A 303 2.89 9.57 19.21
C LEU A 303 4.15 8.78 19.51
N THR A 304 4.97 8.48 18.49
CA THR A 304 6.17 7.66 18.64
C THR A 304 7.25 8.34 19.48
N GLY A 305 7.35 9.67 19.40
CA GLY A 305 8.26 10.47 20.20
C GLY A 305 7.89 10.43 21.69
N ILE A 306 6.62 10.64 22.02
CA ILE A 306 6.12 10.54 23.40
C ILE A 306 6.27 9.12 23.93
N MET A 307 5.84 8.10 23.21
CA MET A 307 5.91 6.70 23.64
C MET A 307 7.35 6.25 23.94
N SER A 308 8.30 6.66 23.10
CA SER A 308 9.73 6.36 23.32
C SER A 308 10.31 7.16 24.48
N GLY A 309 10.10 8.47 24.50
CA GLY A 309 10.67 9.35 25.52
C GLY A 309 10.15 9.06 26.92
N THR A 310 8.90 8.61 27.07
CA THR A 310 8.29 8.19 28.34
C THR A 310 8.58 6.73 28.71
N LYS A 311 9.26 5.95 27.86
CA LYS A 311 9.48 4.51 28.05
C LYS A 311 8.19 3.67 28.07
N MET A 312 7.09 4.19 27.54
CA MET A 312 5.82 3.47 27.45
C MET A 312 5.94 2.24 26.52
N ILE A 313 6.67 2.35 25.40
CA ILE A 313 6.91 1.21 24.48
C ILE A 313 7.63 0.08 25.22
N ASP A 314 8.69 0.38 25.97
CA ASP A 314 9.45 -0.62 26.73
C ASP A 314 8.57 -1.33 27.76
N ALA A 315 7.76 -0.56 28.51
CA ALA A 315 6.86 -1.11 29.51
C ALA A 315 5.78 -2.04 28.91
N MET A 316 5.24 -1.69 27.73
CA MET A 316 4.27 -2.52 27.01
C MET A 316 4.93 -3.77 26.46
N GLY A 317 6.10 -3.65 25.82
CA GLY A 317 6.85 -4.76 25.25
C GLY A 317 7.21 -5.82 26.30
N ASN A 318 7.74 -5.39 27.46
CA ASN A 318 8.04 -6.28 28.59
C ASN A 318 6.80 -7.03 29.10
N SER A 319 5.64 -6.35 29.12
CA SER A 319 4.37 -7.02 29.50
C SER A 319 3.93 -8.07 28.47
N VAL A 320 4.09 -7.77 27.17
CA VAL A 320 3.78 -8.75 26.10
C VAL A 320 4.73 -9.95 26.18
N VAL A 321 6.04 -9.72 26.38
CA VAL A 321 7.01 -10.81 26.57
C VAL A 321 6.60 -11.75 27.70
N SER A 322 6.09 -11.20 28.83
CA SER A 322 5.63 -12.01 29.94
C SER A 322 4.39 -12.87 29.65
N LEU A 323 3.58 -12.46 28.66
CA LEU A 323 2.37 -13.16 28.24
C LEU A 323 2.60 -14.16 27.08
N VAL A 324 3.65 -13.92 26.28
CA VAL A 324 3.99 -14.79 25.15
C VAL A 324 4.59 -16.09 25.68
N PRO A 325 4.06 -17.27 25.31
CA PRO A 325 4.69 -18.55 25.67
C PRO A 325 6.16 -18.57 25.17
N LYS A 326 7.06 -19.05 26.03
CA LYS A 326 8.51 -19.11 25.71
C LYS A 326 8.81 -19.83 24.40
N SER A 327 7.97 -20.80 24.02
CA SER A 327 8.07 -21.51 22.74
C SER A 327 7.73 -20.64 21.52
N LEU A 328 6.91 -19.61 21.66
CA LEU A 328 6.52 -18.69 20.58
C LEU A 328 7.42 -17.46 20.46
N GLY A 329 8.14 -17.12 21.52
CA GLY A 329 9.01 -15.95 21.56
C GLY A 329 10.01 -15.87 20.41
N PRO A 330 10.81 -16.93 20.16
CA PRO A 330 11.73 -16.96 19.02
C PRO A 330 11.03 -16.82 17.66
N HIS A 331 9.74 -17.15 17.55
CA HIS A 331 8.95 -17.13 16.31
C HIS A 331 8.10 -15.88 16.12
N MET A 332 8.39 -14.80 16.85
CA MET A 332 7.58 -13.56 16.82
C MET A 332 7.44 -12.94 15.43
N ALA A 333 8.39 -13.14 14.53
CA ALA A 333 8.26 -12.67 13.15
C ALA A 333 7.13 -13.42 12.40
N ILE A 334 7.08 -14.77 12.52
CA ILE A 334 6.00 -15.57 11.93
C ILE A 334 4.66 -15.19 12.58
N VAL A 335 4.64 -15.08 13.91
CA VAL A 335 3.45 -14.71 14.69
C VAL A 335 2.92 -13.35 14.19
N THR A 336 3.80 -12.37 14.01
CA THR A 336 3.42 -11.05 13.49
C THR A 336 2.89 -11.14 12.06
N GLY A 337 3.53 -11.92 11.19
CA GLY A 337 3.06 -12.14 9.82
C GLY A 337 1.65 -12.73 9.78
N VAL A 338 1.39 -13.77 10.61
CA VAL A 338 0.06 -14.40 10.69
C VAL A 338 -0.98 -13.48 11.32
N ILE A 339 -0.63 -12.80 12.42
CA ILE A 339 -1.54 -11.86 13.12
C ILE A 339 -1.85 -10.65 12.24
N SER A 340 -0.92 -10.19 11.41
CA SER A 340 -1.16 -9.06 10.51
C SER A 340 -2.36 -9.28 9.59
N ILE A 341 -2.65 -10.53 9.22
CA ILE A 341 -3.75 -10.89 8.32
C ILE A 341 -5.11 -10.50 8.91
N PRO A 342 -5.55 -11.01 10.09
CA PRO A 342 -6.81 -10.61 10.69
C PRO A 342 -6.77 -9.18 11.26
N PHE A 343 -5.64 -8.74 11.84
CA PHE A 343 -5.59 -7.44 12.49
C PHE A 343 -5.74 -6.30 11.49
N THR A 344 -5.08 -6.35 10.35
CA THR A 344 -5.23 -5.31 9.33
C THR A 344 -6.60 -5.35 8.65
N PHE A 345 -7.37 -6.44 8.76
CA PHE A 345 -8.76 -6.47 8.31
C PHE A 345 -9.70 -5.76 9.30
N PHE A 346 -9.55 -6.01 10.61
CA PHE A 346 -10.42 -5.47 11.65
C PHE A 346 -9.97 -4.10 12.17
N LEU A 347 -8.69 -3.76 12.04
CA LEU A 347 -8.10 -2.49 12.42
C LEU A 347 -7.72 -1.68 11.17
N SER A 348 -7.69 -0.36 11.31
CA SER A 348 -7.05 0.48 10.30
C SER A 348 -5.54 0.24 10.26
N ASN A 349 -4.89 0.52 9.13
CA ASN A 349 -3.43 0.49 9.05
C ASN A 349 -2.79 1.36 10.14
N ASP A 350 -3.35 2.53 10.41
CA ASP A 350 -2.81 3.44 11.44
C ASP A 350 -2.87 2.83 12.83
N ALA A 351 -4.00 2.19 13.18
CA ALA A 351 -4.15 1.51 14.47
C ALA A 351 -3.19 0.32 14.60
N PHE A 352 -3.02 -0.47 13.55
CA PHE A 352 -2.11 -1.61 13.57
C PHE A 352 -0.64 -1.18 13.63
N TYR A 353 -0.19 -0.30 12.70
CA TYR A 353 1.22 0.05 12.60
C TYR A 353 1.69 0.95 13.74
N PHE A 354 0.88 1.92 14.18
CA PHE A 354 1.29 2.82 15.28
C PHE A 354 0.88 2.32 16.65
N GLY A 355 -0.15 1.48 16.76
CA GLY A 355 -0.63 0.95 18.03
C GLY A 355 -0.09 -0.43 18.40
N VAL A 356 -0.02 -1.36 17.48
CA VAL A 356 0.28 -2.77 17.75
C VAL A 356 1.72 -3.13 17.42
N LEU A 357 2.19 -2.76 16.23
CA LEU A 357 3.50 -3.19 15.73
C LEU A 357 4.69 -2.80 16.61
N PRO A 358 4.76 -1.58 17.21
CA PRO A 358 5.88 -1.23 18.08
C PRO A 358 5.98 -2.14 19.30
N ILE A 359 4.84 -2.57 19.85
CA ILE A 359 4.77 -3.47 21.01
C ILE A 359 5.30 -4.86 20.64
N LEU A 360 4.84 -5.40 19.50
CA LEU A 360 5.31 -6.67 19.00
C LEU A 360 6.81 -6.64 18.68
N ASN A 361 7.30 -5.53 18.12
CA ASN A 361 8.70 -5.32 17.82
C ASN A 361 9.57 -5.31 19.09
N GLN A 362 9.14 -4.60 20.11
CA GLN A 362 9.86 -4.55 21.39
C GLN A 362 9.93 -5.95 22.03
N ALA A 363 8.84 -6.71 21.98
CA ALA A 363 8.83 -8.07 22.46
C ALA A 363 9.76 -8.99 21.63
N ALA A 364 9.76 -8.86 20.31
CA ALA A 364 10.58 -9.65 19.40
C ALA A 364 12.08 -9.35 19.53
N ALA A 365 12.45 -8.10 19.85
CA ALA A 365 13.82 -7.68 20.05
C ALA A 365 14.53 -8.49 21.16
N THR A 366 13.81 -8.94 22.19
CA THR A 366 14.36 -9.77 23.28
C THR A 366 14.78 -11.15 22.80
N TYR A 367 14.32 -11.57 21.62
CA TYR A 367 14.66 -12.84 20.98
C TYR A 367 15.59 -12.65 19.78
N GLY A 368 16.24 -11.49 19.65
CA GLY A 368 17.20 -11.20 18.58
C GLY A 368 16.58 -11.02 17.19
N ILE A 369 15.28 -10.69 17.11
CA ILE A 369 14.59 -10.35 15.85
C ILE A 369 14.68 -8.83 15.66
N SER A 370 15.19 -8.39 14.50
CA SER A 370 15.37 -6.98 14.19
C SER A 370 14.07 -6.27 13.83
N ALA A 371 14.06 -4.92 13.96
CA ALA A 371 12.92 -4.09 13.56
C ALA A 371 12.59 -4.23 12.06
N ALA A 372 13.60 -4.38 11.22
CA ALA A 372 13.42 -4.60 9.78
C ALA A 372 12.72 -5.95 9.48
N GLU A 373 13.08 -7.02 10.17
CA GLU A 373 12.43 -8.33 10.07
C GLU A 373 10.96 -8.27 10.53
N MET A 374 10.69 -7.55 11.63
CA MET A 374 9.33 -7.32 12.11
C MET A 374 8.52 -6.45 11.15
N GLY A 375 9.15 -5.43 10.56
CA GLY A 375 8.54 -4.61 9.51
C GLY A 375 8.12 -5.45 8.30
N ARG A 376 9.01 -6.32 7.81
CA ARG A 376 8.71 -7.26 6.70
C ARG A 376 7.57 -8.21 7.03
N ALA A 377 7.57 -8.77 8.22
CA ALA A 377 6.48 -9.64 8.67
C ALA A 377 5.14 -8.91 8.77
N SER A 378 5.14 -7.65 9.21
CA SER A 378 3.92 -6.88 9.44
C SER A 378 3.13 -6.52 8.16
N VAL A 379 3.81 -6.43 7.00
CA VAL A 379 3.17 -6.08 5.73
C VAL A 379 2.53 -7.26 5.00
N ILE A 380 2.69 -8.48 5.53
CA ILE A 380 2.13 -9.71 4.94
C ILE A 380 0.59 -9.67 4.85
N GLY A 381 -0.08 -9.02 5.78
CA GLY A 381 -1.55 -8.92 5.81
C GLY A 381 -2.18 -8.03 4.74
N GLN A 382 -1.40 -7.33 3.92
CA GLN A 382 -1.92 -6.29 3.02
C GLN A 382 -2.91 -6.78 1.95
N PRO A 383 -2.78 -7.97 1.34
CA PRO A 383 -3.82 -8.49 0.45
C PRO A 383 -5.19 -8.65 1.13
N VAL A 384 -5.24 -8.91 2.44
CA VAL A 384 -6.49 -9.01 3.21
C VAL A 384 -6.94 -7.63 3.70
N HIS A 385 -6.00 -6.74 4.06
CA HIS A 385 -6.32 -5.38 4.49
C HIS A 385 -7.18 -4.62 3.48
N LEU A 386 -6.86 -4.71 2.19
CA LEU A 386 -7.62 -4.03 1.15
C LEU A 386 -9.09 -4.47 1.05
N LEU A 387 -9.46 -5.63 1.62
CA LEU A 387 -10.87 -6.06 1.75
C LEU A 387 -11.58 -5.50 2.99
N SER A 388 -10.84 -4.82 3.88
CA SER A 388 -11.41 -4.29 5.11
C SER A 388 -12.51 -3.26 4.82
N PRO A 389 -13.63 -3.31 5.56
CA PRO A 389 -14.66 -2.28 5.48
C PRO A 389 -14.19 -0.91 5.99
N LEU A 390 -12.98 -0.84 6.58
CA LEU A 390 -12.36 0.40 7.04
C LEU A 390 -11.55 1.12 5.95
N VAL A 391 -11.36 0.48 4.77
CA VAL A 391 -10.60 1.03 3.65
C VAL A 391 -11.54 1.71 2.64
N PRO A 392 -11.48 3.04 2.47
CA PRO A 392 -12.39 3.77 1.58
C PRO A 392 -12.30 3.33 0.11
N SER A 393 -11.08 3.01 -0.38
CA SER A 393 -10.88 2.58 -1.77
C SER A 393 -11.56 1.24 -2.09
N THR A 394 -11.85 0.40 -1.08
CA THR A 394 -12.63 -0.83 -1.27
C THR A 394 -14.05 -0.52 -1.77
N TYR A 395 -14.69 0.50 -1.17
CA TYR A 395 -16.04 0.93 -1.59
C TYR A 395 -16.01 1.52 -3.01
N LEU A 396 -14.95 2.26 -3.34
CA LEU A 396 -14.76 2.77 -4.70
C LEU A 396 -14.68 1.60 -5.69
N LEU A 397 -13.86 0.59 -5.42
CA LEU A 397 -13.72 -0.57 -6.31
C LEU A 397 -15.04 -1.30 -6.51
N VAL A 398 -15.75 -1.67 -5.43
CA VAL A 398 -17.02 -2.39 -5.54
C VAL A 398 -18.10 -1.57 -6.24
N GLY A 399 -18.10 -0.24 -6.04
CA GLY A 399 -18.96 0.69 -6.77
C GLY A 399 -18.65 0.72 -8.26
N LEU A 400 -17.38 0.80 -8.63
CA LEU A 400 -16.92 0.80 -10.02
C LEU A 400 -17.27 -0.50 -10.74
N VAL A 401 -16.96 -1.66 -10.13
CA VAL A 401 -17.27 -2.97 -10.73
C VAL A 401 -18.74 -3.36 -10.56
N GLN A 402 -19.52 -2.57 -9.81
CA GLN A 402 -20.97 -2.75 -9.58
C GLN A 402 -21.30 -4.12 -8.98
N VAL A 403 -20.68 -4.42 -7.84
CA VAL A 403 -20.95 -5.61 -7.03
C VAL A 403 -21.22 -5.20 -5.58
N GLU A 404 -21.95 -6.02 -4.83
CA GLU A 404 -22.15 -5.81 -3.41
C GLU A 404 -20.86 -6.07 -2.63
N LEU A 405 -20.55 -5.20 -1.63
CA LEU A 405 -19.35 -5.33 -0.80
C LEU A 405 -19.27 -6.71 -0.13
N GLY A 406 -20.38 -7.18 0.43
CA GLY A 406 -20.43 -8.46 1.12
C GLY A 406 -20.13 -9.65 0.21
N ASP A 407 -20.63 -9.63 -1.02
CA ASP A 407 -20.37 -10.68 -2.02
C ASP A 407 -18.91 -10.63 -2.49
N HIS A 408 -18.38 -9.43 -2.70
CA HIS A 408 -16.97 -9.24 -3.04
C HIS A 408 -16.04 -9.77 -1.93
N GLN A 409 -16.32 -9.42 -0.67
CA GLN A 409 -15.56 -9.91 0.47
C GLN A 409 -15.63 -11.43 0.59
N ARG A 410 -16.81 -12.04 0.54
CA ARG A 410 -17.01 -13.50 0.62
C ARG A 410 -16.27 -14.25 -0.50
N PHE A 411 -16.29 -13.69 -1.72
CA PHE A 411 -15.61 -14.29 -2.86
C PHE A 411 -14.08 -14.16 -2.74
N THR A 412 -13.60 -12.98 -2.36
CA THR A 412 -12.18 -12.61 -2.48
C THR A 412 -11.34 -13.01 -1.26
N ILE A 413 -11.94 -13.04 -0.04
CA ILE A 413 -11.18 -13.19 1.21
C ILE A 413 -10.30 -14.45 1.26
N ARG A 414 -10.81 -15.59 0.79
CA ARG A 414 -10.03 -16.83 0.73
C ARG A 414 -8.78 -16.70 -0.15
N TRP A 415 -8.90 -16.01 -1.28
CA TRP A 415 -7.79 -15.79 -2.20
C TRP A 415 -6.78 -14.80 -1.63
N SER A 416 -7.25 -13.75 -0.98
CA SER A 416 -6.38 -12.77 -0.30
C SER A 416 -5.63 -13.39 0.87
N ILE A 417 -6.26 -14.27 1.67
CA ILE A 417 -5.58 -15.02 2.73
C ILE A 417 -4.50 -15.92 2.12
N ILE A 418 -4.79 -16.65 1.04
CA ILE A 418 -3.80 -17.51 0.37
C ILE A 418 -2.67 -16.63 -0.21
N THR A 419 -2.97 -15.49 -0.80
CA THR A 419 -1.95 -14.55 -1.30
C THR A 419 -1.03 -14.08 -0.17
N SER A 420 -1.58 -13.72 1.00
CA SER A 420 -0.80 -13.38 2.19
C SER A 420 0.07 -14.53 2.66
N LEU A 421 -0.47 -15.76 2.70
CA LEU A 421 0.30 -16.96 3.09
C LEU A 421 1.39 -17.29 2.08
N VAL A 422 1.17 -17.09 0.79
CA VAL A 422 2.20 -17.25 -0.26
C VAL A 422 3.33 -16.23 -0.05
N LEU A 423 3.01 -14.97 0.22
CA LEU A 423 4.00 -13.93 0.54
C LEU A 423 4.81 -14.30 1.79
N LEU A 424 4.14 -14.77 2.86
CA LEU A 424 4.79 -15.21 4.08
C LEU A 424 5.71 -16.42 3.81
N LEU A 425 5.20 -17.43 3.12
CA LEU A 425 5.97 -18.64 2.81
C LEU A 425 7.23 -18.31 2.02
N ILE A 426 7.11 -17.48 0.98
CA ILE A 426 8.28 -17.06 0.19
C ILE A 426 9.25 -16.28 1.08
N GLY A 427 8.74 -15.33 1.89
CA GLY A 427 9.56 -14.55 2.83
C GLY A 427 10.34 -15.42 3.82
N LEU A 428 9.74 -16.50 4.30
CA LEU A 428 10.38 -17.49 5.16
C LEU A 428 11.44 -18.31 4.40
N VAL A 429 11.11 -18.81 3.21
CA VAL A 429 12.00 -19.65 2.38
C VAL A 429 13.27 -18.91 1.98
N ILE A 430 13.14 -17.63 1.58
CA ILE A 430 14.30 -16.79 1.22
C ILE A 430 15.01 -16.19 2.44
N GLY A 431 14.49 -16.40 3.66
CA GLY A 431 15.13 -15.99 4.91
C GLY A 431 15.01 -14.50 5.24
N VAL A 432 14.16 -13.72 4.52
CA VAL A 432 13.94 -12.28 4.81
C VAL A 432 12.98 -12.07 5.98
N ILE A 433 12.17 -13.07 6.27
CA ILE A 433 11.40 -13.19 7.51
C ILE A 433 11.98 -14.38 8.25
N PRO A 434 12.58 -14.21 9.44
CA PRO A 434 13.23 -15.31 10.14
C PRO A 434 12.20 -16.29 10.68
N VAL A 435 12.52 -17.60 10.58
CA VAL A 435 11.72 -18.66 11.20
C VAL A 435 11.85 -18.59 12.72
N ALA A 436 13.05 -18.27 13.21
CA ALA A 436 13.34 -18.10 14.63
C ALA A 436 14.34 -16.97 14.84
N GLY A 437 14.21 -16.28 15.97
CA GLY A 437 15.17 -15.27 16.42
C GLY A 437 16.56 -15.88 16.68
N ARG A 438 17.56 -15.01 16.66
CA ARG A 438 18.99 -15.38 16.81
C ARG A 438 19.49 -15.27 18.24
N GLY A 439 18.56 -15.11 19.22
CA GLY A 439 18.86 -14.88 20.64
C GLY A 439 19.31 -16.10 21.38
#